data_ed7b450482b5b6c11f101eb29bc6e701
#
_entry.id   ed7b450482b5b6c11f101eb29bc6e701
#
_cell.length_a   1.000
_cell.length_b   1.000
_cell.length_c   1.000
_cell.angle_alpha   90.00
_cell.angle_beta   90.00
_cell.angle_gamma   90.00
#
_symmetry.space_group_name_H-M   'P 1'
#
loop_
_entity.id
_entity.type
_entity.pdbx_description
1 polymer ?
#
loop_
_entity_poly.entity_id
_entity_poly.type
_entity_poly.pdbx_seq_one_letter_code
_entity_poly.pdbx_strand_id
1 'polypeptide(L)'
;MPTRQNASFSKKSGAQQIANELRAQGKEAAAEFVESVDIADDGDDSGLSAEDALFLAQHIEVLDKDTDDEWLRLEFIEDLYEESEAQRKATLDKIIGELKNEEDEIAGERISMINKVMRMGVKDRVKLGMKGDREARNILIRDPNRLVSSAVVNNPRISEQEIENIASMRSLSEDVLRQIASNRQWSRSYGVMHSLVRNPRTPIANSLTIMSRLQLRDLTALSKNRNVSDGVRRHAARLLSARTGGRG
;
A
#
# COMPACT_ATOMS: atom_id res chain seq x y z
N MET A 1 12.77 21.49 35.73
CA MET A 1 11.94 20.75 34.74
C MET A 1 11.86 21.62 33.50
N PRO A 2 12.45 21.26 32.35
CA PRO A 2 12.23 22.00 31.10
C PRO A 2 10.82 21.67 30.61
N THR A 3 10.04 22.71 30.39
CA THR A 3 8.65 22.68 29.96
C THR A 3 8.53 22.06 28.56
N ARG A 4 7.48 21.24 28.32
CA ARG A 4 7.13 20.62 27.02
C ARG A 4 7.21 21.57 25.80
N GLN A 5 7.15 22.89 26.00
CA GLN A 5 7.26 23.89 24.94
C GLN A 5 8.67 24.03 24.35
N ASN A 6 9.74 23.80 25.13
CA ASN A 6 11.12 23.91 24.61
C ASN A 6 11.53 22.71 23.76
N ALA A 7 11.00 21.51 24.06
CA ALA A 7 11.26 20.31 23.28
C ALA A 7 10.65 20.37 21.87
N SER A 8 9.41 20.93 21.75
CA SER A 8 8.74 21.09 20.45
C SER A 8 9.40 22.12 19.54
N PHE A 9 10.08 23.13 20.12
CA PHE A 9 10.79 24.13 19.35
C PHE A 9 12.12 23.61 18.77
N SER A 10 12.81 22.71 19.49
CA SER A 10 14.03 22.04 19.03
C SER A 10 13.74 21.05 17.88
N LYS A 11 12.66 20.27 17.97
CA LYS A 11 12.22 19.29 16.94
C LYS A 11 11.92 19.98 15.60
N LYS A 12 11.18 21.08 15.63
CA LYS A 12 10.88 21.86 14.43
C LYS A 12 12.13 22.46 13.77
N SER A 13 13.16 22.78 14.55
CA SER A 13 14.40 23.33 14.03
C SER A 13 15.21 22.31 13.22
N GLY A 14 15.29 21.05 13.66
CA GLY A 14 16.02 19.98 12.95
C GLY A 14 15.36 19.58 11.64
N ALA A 15 14.05 19.30 11.68
CA ALA A 15 13.26 18.99 10.50
C ALA A 15 13.31 20.12 9.45
N GLN A 16 13.23 21.38 9.91
CA GLN A 16 13.30 22.56 9.05
C GLN A 16 14.65 22.74 8.37
N GLN A 17 15.75 22.40 9.05
CA GLN A 17 17.09 22.45 8.46
C GLN A 17 17.25 21.39 7.36
N ILE A 18 16.85 20.16 7.61
CA ILE A 18 16.87 19.07 6.63
C ILE A 18 15.99 19.42 5.42
N ALA A 19 14.79 19.94 5.66
CA ALA A 19 13.88 20.34 4.58
C ALA A 19 14.47 21.45 3.70
N ASN A 20 15.13 22.43 4.30
CA ASN A 20 15.81 23.51 3.56
C ASN A 20 16.96 22.99 2.71
N GLU A 21 17.74 22.02 3.21
CA GLU A 21 18.79 21.37 2.44
C GLU A 21 18.24 20.57 1.26
N LEU A 22 17.14 19.85 1.45
CA LEU A 22 16.45 19.10 0.39
C LEU A 22 15.89 20.04 -0.68
N ARG A 23 15.31 21.19 -0.29
CA ARG A 23 14.87 22.22 -1.24
C ARG A 23 16.03 22.82 -2.04
N ALA A 24 17.15 23.06 -1.40
CA ALA A 24 18.36 23.51 -2.09
C ALA A 24 18.86 22.50 -3.15
N GLN A 25 18.57 21.22 -2.97
CA GLN A 25 18.85 20.13 -3.91
C GLN A 25 17.73 19.95 -4.97
N GLY A 26 16.66 20.75 -4.93
CA GLY A 26 15.52 20.63 -5.84
C GLY A 26 14.56 19.48 -5.51
N LYS A 27 14.64 18.92 -4.29
CA LYS A 27 13.82 17.80 -3.82
C LYS A 27 12.64 18.29 -2.98
N GLU A 28 11.71 19.01 -3.61
CA GLU A 28 10.57 19.64 -2.91
C GLU A 28 9.69 18.61 -2.20
N ALA A 29 9.30 17.53 -2.88
CA ALA A 29 8.45 16.50 -2.29
C ALA A 29 9.08 15.82 -1.07
N ALA A 30 10.39 15.60 -1.09
CA ALA A 30 11.13 15.06 0.05
C ALA A 30 11.18 16.05 1.22
N ALA A 31 11.31 17.35 0.92
CA ALA A 31 11.31 18.40 1.95
C ALA A 31 9.94 18.52 2.64
N GLU A 32 8.85 18.53 1.88
CA GLU A 32 7.48 18.50 2.41
C GLU A 32 7.24 17.29 3.31
N PHE A 33 7.71 16.12 2.89
CA PHE A 33 7.58 14.91 3.69
C PHE A 33 8.29 15.03 5.04
N VAL A 34 9.56 15.47 5.07
CA VAL A 34 10.34 15.63 6.31
C VAL A 34 9.68 16.64 7.27
N GLU A 35 9.07 17.70 6.76
CA GLU A 35 8.33 18.67 7.59
C GLU A 35 7.03 18.09 8.17
N SER A 36 6.46 17.06 7.51
CA SER A 36 5.15 16.50 7.84
C SER A 36 5.21 15.28 8.77
N VAL A 37 6.37 14.65 8.93
CA VAL A 37 6.55 13.46 9.79
C VAL A 37 7.05 13.84 11.18
N ASP A 38 6.69 13.01 12.18
CA ASP A 38 7.20 13.17 13.54
C ASP A 38 8.61 12.58 13.64
N ILE A 39 9.59 13.48 13.87
CA ILE A 39 10.99 13.10 14.08
C ILE A 39 11.24 13.03 15.59
N ALA A 40 11.73 11.88 16.06
CA ALA A 40 12.12 11.66 17.46
C ALA A 40 13.38 12.46 17.82
N ASP A 41 13.49 12.91 19.07
CA ASP A 41 14.72 13.50 19.61
C ASP A 41 15.80 12.42 19.79
N ASP A 42 17.09 12.82 19.72
CA ASP A 42 18.22 11.96 20.02
C ASP A 42 18.08 11.33 21.42
N GLY A 43 17.84 10.03 21.45
CA GLY A 43 17.65 9.25 22.69
C GLY A 43 16.25 8.73 22.97
N ASP A 44 15.27 9.05 22.14
CA ASP A 44 13.93 8.46 22.16
C ASP A 44 13.84 7.35 21.09
N ASP A 45 13.75 6.11 21.56
CA ASP A 45 13.69 4.91 20.67
C ASP A 45 12.28 4.72 20.04
N SER A 46 11.32 5.56 20.40
CA SER A 46 9.91 5.49 19.98
C SER A 46 9.59 6.46 18.85
N GLY A 47 10.33 6.45 17.75
CA GLY A 47 10.03 7.35 16.63
C GLY A 47 11.00 7.25 15.47
N LEU A 48 10.78 8.08 14.46
CA LEU A 48 11.63 8.17 13.29
C LEU A 48 12.82 9.08 13.60
N SER A 49 14.06 8.58 13.50
CA SER A 49 15.26 9.41 13.64
C SER A 49 15.40 10.38 12.45
N ALA A 50 16.17 11.46 12.63
CA ALA A 50 16.44 12.40 11.54
C ALA A 50 17.12 11.73 10.32
N GLU A 51 18.03 10.76 10.57
CA GLU A 51 18.67 9.98 9.51
C GLU A 51 17.66 9.08 8.79
N ASP A 52 16.75 8.44 9.52
CA ASP A 52 15.71 7.59 8.94
C ASP A 52 14.71 8.41 8.14
N ALA A 53 14.32 9.60 8.62
CA ALA A 53 13.46 10.51 7.89
C ALA A 53 14.11 10.97 6.57
N LEU A 54 15.40 11.31 6.61
CA LEU A 54 16.15 11.68 5.41
C LEU A 54 16.30 10.51 4.42
N PHE A 55 16.52 9.30 4.92
CA PHE A 55 16.56 8.09 4.09
C PHE A 55 15.21 7.86 3.40
N LEU A 56 14.11 7.89 4.15
CA LEU A 56 12.77 7.65 3.61
C LEU A 56 12.33 8.78 2.66
N ALA A 57 12.77 10.02 2.90
CA ALA A 57 12.52 11.15 2.01
C ALA A 57 13.08 10.94 0.59
N GLN A 58 14.11 10.11 0.42
CA GLN A 58 14.64 9.77 -0.91
C GLN A 58 13.66 8.94 -1.75
N HIS A 59 12.70 8.28 -1.10
CA HIS A 59 11.67 7.46 -1.73
C HIS A 59 10.35 8.22 -1.98
N ILE A 60 10.32 9.53 -1.76
CA ILE A 60 9.13 10.36 -2.02
C ILE A 60 9.16 10.88 -3.45
N GLU A 61 8.10 10.60 -4.21
CA GLU A 61 7.95 10.96 -5.62
C GLU A 61 6.83 11.98 -5.88
N VAL A 62 5.91 12.15 -4.93
CA VAL A 62 4.66 12.91 -5.12
C VAL A 62 4.61 14.10 -4.18
N LEU A 63 4.28 15.28 -4.72
CA LEU A 63 4.06 16.52 -3.96
C LEU A 63 2.68 16.50 -3.27
N ASP A 64 2.53 17.24 -2.17
CA ASP A 64 1.27 17.36 -1.44
C ASP A 64 0.12 17.82 -2.33
N LYS A 65 0.36 18.77 -3.21
CA LYS A 65 -0.63 19.30 -4.16
C LYS A 65 -1.14 18.28 -5.19
N ASP A 66 -0.43 17.17 -5.37
CA ASP A 66 -0.78 16.12 -6.34
C ASP A 66 -1.54 14.96 -5.66
N THR A 67 -1.72 15.02 -4.34
CA THR A 67 -2.50 14.06 -3.56
C THR A 67 -3.84 14.67 -3.15
N ASP A 68 -4.91 13.87 -3.27
CA ASP A 68 -6.22 14.17 -2.69
C ASP A 68 -6.35 13.34 -1.41
N ASP A 69 -5.82 13.87 -0.31
CA ASP A 69 -5.81 13.21 1.00
C ASP A 69 -6.91 13.74 1.95
N GLU A 70 -7.73 14.69 1.50
CA GLU A 70 -8.85 15.25 2.26
C GLU A 70 -9.80 14.16 2.78
N TRP A 71 -10.00 13.07 2.01
CA TRP A 71 -10.84 11.95 2.38
C TRP A 71 -10.28 11.10 3.54
N LEU A 72 -8.96 11.12 3.78
CA LEU A 72 -8.31 10.35 4.85
C LEU A 72 -8.46 10.99 6.23
N ARG A 73 -8.71 12.30 6.29
CA ARG A 73 -8.76 13.05 7.56
C ARG A 73 -7.61 12.65 8.49
N LEU A 74 -6.38 12.80 7.99
CA LEU A 74 -5.15 12.35 8.66
C LEU A 74 -5.02 12.85 10.11
N GLU A 75 -5.64 13.97 10.43
CA GLU A 75 -5.69 14.56 11.79
C GLU A 75 -6.27 13.62 12.85
N PHE A 76 -7.20 12.73 12.45
CA PHE A 76 -7.87 11.81 13.37
C PHE A 76 -7.23 10.41 13.40
N ILE A 77 -6.23 10.12 12.56
CA ILE A 77 -5.63 8.79 12.49
C ILE A 77 -4.79 8.49 13.73
N GLU A 78 -4.11 9.49 14.29
CA GLU A 78 -3.27 9.34 15.47
C GLU A 78 -4.07 8.88 16.70
N ASP A 79 -5.27 9.45 16.90
CA ASP A 79 -6.14 9.11 18.03
C ASP A 79 -6.78 7.71 17.92
N LEU A 80 -6.86 7.17 16.69
CA LEU A 80 -7.59 5.92 16.41
C LEU A 80 -6.68 4.69 16.28
N TYR A 81 -5.38 4.87 16.04
CA TYR A 81 -4.47 3.78 15.68
C TYR A 81 -3.12 3.85 16.39
N GLU A 82 -3.15 3.79 17.74
CA GLU A 82 -1.94 3.51 18.52
C GLU A 82 -1.56 2.04 18.33
N GLU A 83 -0.39 1.78 17.76
CA GLU A 83 0.16 0.44 17.61
C GLU A 83 1.17 0.16 18.72
N SER A 84 0.99 -0.96 19.42
CA SER A 84 1.98 -1.46 20.37
C SER A 84 3.23 -1.98 19.64
N GLU A 85 4.37 -2.01 20.32
CA GLU A 85 5.61 -2.60 19.77
C GLU A 85 5.42 -4.06 19.31
N ALA A 86 4.60 -4.83 20.01
CA ALA A 86 4.29 -6.21 19.65
C ALA A 86 3.54 -6.28 18.30
N GLN A 87 2.62 -5.34 18.04
CA GLN A 87 1.90 -5.26 16.77
C GLN A 87 2.82 -4.84 15.64
N ARG A 88 3.70 -3.85 15.87
CA ARG A 88 4.71 -3.41 14.88
C ARG A 88 5.65 -4.55 14.52
N LYS A 89 6.14 -5.30 15.52
CA LYS A 89 6.99 -6.47 15.30
C LYS A 89 6.28 -7.56 14.51
N ALA A 90 5.03 -7.88 14.83
CA ALA A 90 4.24 -8.84 14.09
C ALA A 90 4.02 -8.41 12.62
N THR A 91 3.81 -7.11 12.38
CA THR A 91 3.70 -6.54 11.03
C THR A 91 5.02 -6.67 10.28
N LEU A 92 6.13 -6.35 10.92
CA LEU A 92 7.48 -6.49 10.34
C LEU A 92 7.75 -7.94 9.92
N ASP A 93 7.54 -8.90 10.83
CA ASP A 93 7.76 -10.32 10.58
C ASP A 93 6.88 -10.84 9.43
N LYS A 94 5.64 -10.35 9.35
CA LYS A 94 4.71 -10.68 8.27
C LYS A 94 5.23 -10.16 6.91
N ILE A 95 5.58 -8.89 6.83
CA ILE A 95 6.06 -8.26 5.57
C ILE A 95 7.33 -8.96 5.08
N ILE A 96 8.30 -9.18 5.97
CA ILE A 96 9.53 -9.89 5.64
C ILE A 96 9.24 -11.34 5.19
N GLY A 97 8.33 -12.02 5.87
CA GLY A 97 7.94 -13.39 5.51
C GLY A 97 7.27 -13.48 4.13
N GLU A 98 6.41 -12.53 3.80
CA GLU A 98 5.75 -12.47 2.48
C GLU A 98 6.76 -12.18 1.36
N LEU A 99 7.67 -11.23 1.57
CA LEU A 99 8.70 -10.89 0.59
C LEU A 99 9.69 -12.05 0.36
N LYS A 100 10.07 -12.78 1.41
CA LYS A 100 10.91 -13.98 1.29
C LYS A 100 10.26 -15.11 0.49
N ASN A 101 8.93 -15.18 0.47
CA ASN A 101 8.22 -16.15 -0.34
C ASN A 101 8.15 -15.78 -1.83
N GLU A 102 8.40 -14.51 -2.16
CA GLU A 102 8.39 -13.99 -3.53
C GLU A 102 9.80 -13.88 -4.12
N GLU A 103 10.81 -13.70 -3.28
CA GLU A 103 12.22 -13.52 -3.66
C GLU A 103 13.09 -14.48 -2.85
N ASP A 104 14.00 -15.17 -3.51
CA ASP A 104 14.90 -16.14 -2.87
C ASP A 104 15.84 -15.46 -1.85
N GLU A 105 16.23 -14.20 -2.11
CA GLU A 105 17.07 -13.40 -1.23
C GLU A 105 16.60 -11.94 -1.24
N ILE A 106 16.30 -11.40 -0.05
CA ILE A 106 15.94 -9.99 0.10
C ILE A 106 17.20 -9.17 0.32
N ALA A 107 17.44 -8.16 -0.53
CA ALA A 107 18.57 -7.25 -0.38
C ALA A 107 18.58 -6.58 1.01
N GLY A 108 19.76 -6.45 1.62
CA GLY A 108 19.91 -5.86 2.95
C GLY A 108 19.36 -4.43 3.06
N GLU A 109 19.47 -3.65 1.98
CA GLU A 109 18.88 -2.30 1.88
C GLU A 109 17.37 -2.33 2.03
N ARG A 110 16.70 -3.32 1.44
CA ARG A 110 15.24 -3.48 1.53
C ARG A 110 14.80 -3.85 2.94
N ILE A 111 15.56 -4.72 3.63
CA ILE A 111 15.31 -5.04 5.04
C ILE A 111 15.48 -3.78 5.91
N SER A 112 16.51 -2.98 5.65
CA SER A 112 16.72 -1.72 6.33
C SER A 112 15.54 -0.76 6.13
N MET A 113 15.04 -0.63 4.89
CA MET A 113 13.88 0.19 4.58
C MET A 113 12.62 -0.29 5.32
N ILE A 114 12.35 -1.59 5.34
CA ILE A 114 11.20 -2.16 6.06
C ILE A 114 11.28 -1.83 7.54
N ASN A 115 12.46 -2.00 8.17
CA ASN A 115 12.66 -1.66 9.58
C ASN A 115 12.39 -0.19 9.87
N LYS A 116 12.85 0.72 9.00
CA LYS A 116 12.63 2.16 9.14
C LYS A 116 11.15 2.52 9.00
N VAL A 117 10.48 1.96 7.99
CA VAL A 117 9.03 2.15 7.77
C VAL A 117 8.22 1.66 8.98
N MET A 118 8.61 0.56 9.61
CA MET A 118 7.89 0.03 10.79
C MET A 118 8.10 0.84 12.07
N ARG A 119 9.10 1.73 12.11
CA ARG A 119 9.22 2.71 13.21
C ARG A 119 8.26 3.90 13.08
N MET A 120 7.77 4.15 11.87
CA MET A 120 6.80 5.22 11.61
C MET A 120 5.45 4.92 12.26
N GLY A 121 4.77 5.96 12.72
CA GLY A 121 3.35 5.89 13.08
C GLY A 121 2.47 5.54 11.87
N VAL A 122 1.23 5.11 12.13
CA VAL A 122 0.28 4.75 11.06
C VAL A 122 0.05 5.93 10.11
N LYS A 123 -0.09 7.15 10.64
CA LYS A 123 -0.27 8.38 9.87
C LYS A 123 0.87 8.60 8.85
N ASP A 124 2.12 8.45 9.32
CA ASP A 124 3.28 8.67 8.45
C ASP A 124 3.43 7.54 7.41
N ARG A 125 3.09 6.29 7.77
CA ARG A 125 3.01 5.20 6.80
C ARG A 125 1.95 5.42 5.73
N VAL A 126 0.80 6.03 6.10
CA VAL A 126 -0.24 6.44 5.14
C VAL A 126 0.31 7.50 4.18
N LYS A 127 0.98 8.56 4.70
CA LYS A 127 1.62 9.59 3.86
C LYS A 127 2.65 8.97 2.91
N LEU A 128 3.52 8.10 3.43
CA LEU A 128 4.51 7.39 2.60
C LEU A 128 3.83 6.50 1.55
N GLY A 129 2.71 5.84 1.86
CA GLY A 129 1.94 5.06 0.90
C GLY A 129 1.40 5.90 -0.25
N MET A 130 0.90 7.10 0.04
CA MET A 130 0.36 8.02 -0.96
C MET A 130 1.42 8.70 -1.83
N LYS A 131 2.61 8.96 -1.28
CA LYS A 131 3.65 9.79 -1.92
C LYS A 131 4.88 9.02 -2.31
N GLY A 132 5.06 7.82 -1.77
CA GLY A 132 6.26 7.01 -1.93
C GLY A 132 6.41 6.43 -3.32
N ASP A 133 7.64 6.04 -3.62
CA ASP A 133 8.05 5.37 -4.83
C ASP A 133 7.54 3.91 -4.89
N ARG A 134 7.90 3.21 -5.93
CA ARG A 134 7.50 1.82 -6.16
C ARG A 134 7.95 0.89 -5.02
N GLU A 135 9.14 1.12 -4.45
CA GLU A 135 9.66 0.29 -3.37
C GLU A 135 8.85 0.50 -2.08
N ALA A 136 8.59 1.75 -1.70
CA ALA A 136 7.73 2.09 -0.58
C ALA A 136 6.32 1.47 -0.76
N ARG A 137 5.73 1.59 -1.95
CA ARG A 137 4.42 1.00 -2.25
C ARG A 137 4.41 -0.52 -2.12
N ASN A 138 5.48 -1.19 -2.60
CA ASN A 138 5.60 -2.65 -2.53
C ASN A 138 5.70 -3.17 -1.08
N ILE A 139 6.32 -2.40 -0.19
CA ILE A 139 6.38 -2.72 1.24
C ILE A 139 5.02 -2.45 1.89
N LEU A 140 4.48 -1.24 1.74
CA LEU A 140 3.30 -0.76 2.46
C LEU A 140 1.98 -1.42 2.02
N ILE A 141 1.89 -1.95 0.81
CA ILE A 141 0.70 -2.70 0.38
C ILE A 141 0.46 -3.97 1.22
N ARG A 142 1.49 -4.50 1.87
CA ARG A 142 1.44 -5.68 2.75
C ARG A 142 1.13 -5.34 4.21
N ASP A 143 1.07 -4.05 4.52
CA ASP A 143 0.71 -3.59 5.86
C ASP A 143 -0.68 -4.10 6.24
N PRO A 144 -0.84 -4.72 7.43
CA PRO A 144 -2.14 -5.19 7.89
C PRO A 144 -3.12 -4.04 8.15
N ASN A 145 -2.62 -2.82 8.36
CA ASN A 145 -3.47 -1.67 8.55
C ASN A 145 -4.14 -1.28 7.22
N ARG A 146 -5.48 -1.30 7.25
CA ARG A 146 -6.29 -1.05 6.07
C ARG A 146 -6.10 0.35 5.48
N LEU A 147 -5.82 1.35 6.32
CA LEU A 147 -5.60 2.72 5.85
C LEU A 147 -4.29 2.83 5.07
N VAL A 148 -3.23 2.20 5.56
CA VAL A 148 -1.92 2.19 4.90
C VAL A 148 -2.01 1.51 3.54
N SER A 149 -2.55 0.30 3.48
CA SER A 149 -2.69 -0.44 2.21
C SER A 149 -3.65 0.24 1.22
N SER A 150 -4.70 0.90 1.73
CA SER A 150 -5.62 1.71 0.91
C SER A 150 -4.94 2.95 0.32
N ALA A 151 -4.07 3.62 1.11
CA ALA A 151 -3.31 4.77 0.65
C ALA A 151 -2.39 4.43 -0.52
N VAL A 152 -1.76 3.25 -0.49
CA VAL A 152 -0.93 2.77 -1.61
C VAL A 152 -1.73 2.68 -2.92
N VAL A 153 -2.95 2.14 -2.89
CA VAL A 153 -3.80 2.02 -4.09
C VAL A 153 -4.24 3.39 -4.63
N ASN A 154 -4.29 4.40 -3.77
CA ASN A 154 -4.62 5.78 -4.14
C ASN A 154 -3.40 6.63 -4.54
N ASN A 155 -2.20 6.06 -4.52
CA ASN A 155 -1.01 6.78 -4.96
C ASN A 155 -1.13 7.17 -6.44
N PRO A 156 -1.00 8.46 -6.83
CA PRO A 156 -1.18 8.91 -8.20
C PRO A 156 -0.11 8.39 -9.18
N ARG A 157 1.02 7.91 -8.66
CA ARG A 157 2.11 7.31 -9.44
C ARG A 157 2.00 5.79 -9.60
N ILE A 158 0.99 5.16 -8.99
CA ILE A 158 0.83 3.71 -9.11
C ILE A 158 0.50 3.31 -10.54
N SER A 159 1.22 2.35 -11.08
CA SER A 159 1.03 1.88 -12.44
C SER A 159 -0.01 0.76 -12.53
N GLU A 160 -0.58 0.56 -13.73
CA GLU A 160 -1.49 -0.54 -14.01
C GLU A 160 -0.84 -1.90 -13.74
N GLN A 161 0.45 -2.04 -14.08
CA GLN A 161 1.21 -3.27 -13.85
C GLN A 161 1.38 -3.56 -12.34
N GLU A 162 1.60 -2.53 -11.53
CA GLU A 162 1.66 -2.68 -10.07
C GLU A 162 0.31 -3.14 -9.51
N ILE A 163 -0.79 -2.53 -9.96
CA ILE A 163 -2.15 -2.93 -9.55
C ILE A 163 -2.47 -4.36 -9.99
N GLU A 164 -2.04 -4.81 -11.16
CA GLU A 164 -2.21 -6.19 -11.59
C GLU A 164 -1.45 -7.17 -10.67
N ASN A 165 -0.21 -6.84 -10.32
CA ASN A 165 0.59 -7.63 -9.39
C ASN A 165 -0.06 -7.66 -8.00
N ILE A 166 -0.48 -6.50 -7.48
CA ILE A 166 -1.20 -6.37 -6.21
C ILE A 166 -2.47 -7.22 -6.22
N ALA A 167 -3.27 -7.16 -7.27
CA ALA A 167 -4.51 -7.94 -7.39
C ALA A 167 -4.26 -9.47 -7.38
N SER A 168 -3.06 -9.92 -7.74
CA SER A 168 -2.67 -11.33 -7.71
C SER A 168 -2.23 -11.82 -6.32
N MET A 169 -1.85 -10.92 -5.41
CA MET A 169 -1.36 -11.26 -4.06
C MET A 169 -2.47 -11.87 -3.20
N ARG A 170 -2.21 -13.04 -2.62
CA ARG A 170 -3.20 -13.77 -1.81
C ARG A 170 -3.22 -13.35 -0.34
N SER A 171 -2.23 -12.61 0.11
CA SER A 171 -2.10 -12.13 1.48
C SER A 171 -2.92 -10.87 1.77
N LEU A 172 -3.36 -10.17 0.73
CA LEU A 172 -4.06 -8.89 0.86
C LEU A 172 -5.43 -9.01 1.51
N SER A 173 -5.86 -7.90 2.12
CA SER A 173 -7.21 -7.78 2.67
C SER A 173 -8.27 -7.71 1.56
N GLU A 174 -9.47 -8.19 1.86
CA GLU A 174 -10.63 -8.09 0.95
C GLU A 174 -10.97 -6.65 0.60
N ASP A 175 -10.72 -5.71 1.52
CA ASP A 175 -11.04 -4.30 1.33
C ASP A 175 -10.19 -3.65 0.24
N VAL A 176 -8.89 -3.95 0.19
CA VAL A 176 -8.00 -3.50 -0.89
C VAL A 176 -8.44 -4.07 -2.23
N LEU A 177 -8.75 -5.37 -2.29
CA LEU A 177 -9.22 -6.01 -3.53
C LEU A 177 -10.57 -5.45 -3.97
N ARG A 178 -11.47 -5.12 -3.02
CA ARG A 178 -12.73 -4.44 -3.30
C ARG A 178 -12.51 -3.03 -3.85
N GLN A 179 -11.59 -2.27 -3.26
CA GLN A 179 -11.23 -0.93 -3.72
C GLN A 179 -10.72 -0.95 -5.16
N ILE A 180 -9.79 -1.86 -5.48
CA ILE A 180 -9.28 -2.04 -6.85
C ILE A 180 -10.42 -2.42 -7.81
N ALA A 181 -11.28 -3.38 -7.44
CA ALA A 181 -12.39 -3.84 -8.27
C ALA A 181 -13.44 -2.75 -8.55
N SER A 182 -13.64 -1.83 -7.59
CA SER A 182 -14.60 -0.73 -7.69
C SER A 182 -14.04 0.49 -8.42
N ASN A 183 -12.73 0.61 -8.56
CA ASN A 183 -12.10 1.73 -9.24
C ASN A 183 -12.28 1.61 -10.75
N ARG A 184 -12.88 2.65 -11.38
CA ARG A 184 -13.17 2.67 -12.82
C ARG A 184 -11.93 2.60 -13.70
N GLN A 185 -10.81 3.16 -13.25
CA GLN A 185 -9.54 3.14 -13.97
C GLN A 185 -9.04 1.69 -14.07
N TRP A 186 -8.92 1.02 -12.94
CA TRP A 186 -8.38 -0.34 -12.86
C TRP A 186 -9.34 -1.40 -13.42
N SER A 187 -10.64 -1.19 -13.25
CA SER A 187 -11.65 -2.12 -13.78
C SER A 187 -11.78 -2.14 -15.30
N ARG A 188 -11.06 -1.28 -16.03
CA ARG A 188 -10.94 -1.32 -17.50
C ARG A 188 -9.79 -2.21 -17.97
N SER A 189 -8.77 -2.39 -17.15
CA SER A 189 -7.65 -3.24 -17.46
C SER A 189 -8.03 -4.71 -17.43
N TYR A 190 -7.76 -5.41 -18.53
CA TYR A 190 -8.05 -6.83 -18.63
C TYR A 190 -7.17 -7.65 -17.67
N GLY A 191 -5.87 -7.31 -17.55
CA GLY A 191 -4.93 -7.98 -16.67
C GLY A 191 -5.37 -7.86 -15.20
N VAL A 192 -5.76 -6.67 -14.77
CA VAL A 192 -6.28 -6.44 -13.41
C VAL A 192 -7.56 -7.23 -13.15
N MET A 193 -8.53 -7.20 -14.09
CA MET A 193 -9.77 -7.98 -13.97
C MET A 193 -9.49 -9.48 -13.86
N HIS A 194 -8.60 -9.99 -14.70
CA HIS A 194 -8.23 -11.40 -14.71
C HIS A 194 -7.55 -11.82 -13.40
N SER A 195 -6.63 -11.00 -12.86
CA SER A 195 -5.94 -11.23 -11.59
C SER A 195 -6.92 -11.20 -10.41
N LEU A 196 -7.84 -10.21 -10.36
CA LEU A 196 -8.87 -10.13 -9.32
C LEU A 196 -9.75 -11.38 -9.27
N VAL A 197 -10.26 -11.87 -10.41
CA VAL A 197 -11.17 -13.03 -10.42
C VAL A 197 -10.45 -14.32 -10.03
N ARG A 198 -9.16 -14.43 -10.31
CA ARG A 198 -8.34 -15.58 -9.90
C ARG A 198 -7.90 -15.56 -8.44
N ASN A 199 -7.99 -14.41 -7.81
CA ASN A 199 -7.62 -14.25 -6.40
C ASN A 199 -8.77 -14.75 -5.50
N PRO A 200 -8.53 -15.79 -4.66
CA PRO A 200 -9.57 -16.36 -3.81
C PRO A 200 -10.09 -15.40 -2.73
N ARG A 201 -9.33 -14.35 -2.43
CA ARG A 201 -9.71 -13.32 -1.45
C ARG A 201 -10.53 -12.18 -2.03
N THR A 202 -10.68 -12.11 -3.36
CA THR A 202 -11.57 -11.12 -3.97
C THR A 202 -13.02 -11.41 -3.58
N PRO A 203 -13.77 -10.41 -3.07
CA PRO A 203 -15.17 -10.59 -2.74
C PRO A 203 -15.96 -11.19 -3.90
N ILE A 204 -16.79 -12.19 -3.61
CA ILE A 204 -17.51 -12.96 -4.64
C ILE A 204 -18.35 -12.03 -5.53
N ALA A 205 -19.03 -11.06 -4.95
CA ALA A 205 -19.85 -10.11 -5.71
C ALA A 205 -19.04 -9.36 -6.79
N ASN A 206 -17.84 -8.88 -6.44
CA ASN A 206 -16.95 -8.21 -7.37
C ASN A 206 -16.48 -9.17 -8.47
N SER A 207 -16.09 -10.40 -8.10
CA SER A 207 -15.65 -11.44 -9.05
C SER A 207 -16.76 -11.77 -10.05
N LEU A 208 -18.02 -11.93 -9.60
CA LEU A 208 -19.15 -12.23 -10.47
C LEU A 208 -19.42 -11.11 -11.49
N THR A 209 -19.34 -9.85 -11.06
CA THR A 209 -19.50 -8.69 -11.94
C THR A 209 -18.42 -8.63 -13.02
N ILE A 210 -17.16 -8.86 -12.64
CA ILE A 210 -16.01 -8.81 -13.54
C ILE A 210 -16.06 -9.95 -14.57
N MET A 211 -16.49 -11.17 -14.16
CA MET A 211 -16.51 -12.35 -15.03
C MET A 211 -17.33 -12.18 -16.31
N SER A 212 -18.36 -11.34 -16.28
CA SER A 212 -19.18 -11.04 -17.47
C SER A 212 -18.34 -10.44 -18.62
N ARG A 213 -17.18 -9.87 -18.33
CA ARG A 213 -16.28 -9.20 -19.27
C ARG A 213 -15.10 -10.06 -19.71
N LEU A 214 -14.91 -11.26 -19.12
CA LEU A 214 -13.79 -12.14 -19.43
C LEU A 214 -14.01 -12.90 -20.74
N GLN A 215 -12.90 -13.27 -21.38
CA GLN A 215 -12.87 -14.08 -22.61
C GLN A 215 -13.26 -15.54 -22.30
N LEU A 216 -13.78 -16.25 -23.31
CA LEU A 216 -14.18 -17.67 -23.19
C LEU A 216 -13.05 -18.57 -22.69
N ARG A 217 -11.83 -18.32 -23.19
CA ARG A 217 -10.63 -19.08 -22.75
C ARG A 217 -10.43 -18.98 -21.24
N ASP A 218 -10.54 -17.77 -20.69
CA ASP A 218 -10.29 -17.53 -19.27
C ASP A 218 -11.44 -18.02 -18.41
N LEU A 219 -12.69 -17.93 -18.89
CA LEU A 219 -13.85 -18.57 -18.24
C LEU A 219 -13.70 -20.10 -18.19
N THR A 220 -13.15 -20.71 -19.25
CA THR A 220 -12.85 -22.15 -19.28
C THR A 220 -11.78 -22.51 -18.24
N ALA A 221 -10.71 -21.71 -18.15
CA ALA A 221 -9.67 -21.91 -17.15
C ALA A 221 -10.22 -21.75 -15.72
N LEU A 222 -11.04 -20.71 -15.46
CA LEU A 222 -11.65 -20.45 -14.16
C LEU A 222 -12.61 -21.57 -13.73
N SER A 223 -13.42 -22.11 -14.65
CA SER A 223 -14.37 -23.19 -14.33
C SER A 223 -13.68 -24.46 -13.80
N LYS A 224 -12.40 -24.65 -14.14
CA LYS A 224 -11.57 -25.78 -13.73
C LYS A 224 -10.60 -25.43 -12.57
N ASN A 225 -10.47 -24.17 -12.21
CA ASN A 225 -9.49 -23.71 -11.24
C ASN A 225 -9.96 -24.01 -9.80
N ARG A 226 -9.25 -24.89 -9.09
CA ARG A 226 -9.55 -25.26 -7.70
C ARG A 226 -9.13 -24.19 -6.68
N ASN A 227 -8.30 -23.22 -7.08
CA ASN A 227 -7.81 -22.15 -6.21
C ASN A 227 -8.77 -20.96 -6.09
N VAL A 228 -9.88 -20.95 -6.82
CA VAL A 228 -10.95 -19.96 -6.69
C VAL A 228 -12.13 -20.52 -5.93
N SER A 229 -13.00 -19.65 -5.38
CA SER A 229 -14.17 -20.08 -4.65
C SER A 229 -15.15 -20.90 -5.54
N ASP A 230 -15.90 -21.81 -4.92
CA ASP A 230 -16.91 -22.62 -5.65
C ASP A 230 -17.97 -21.76 -6.34
N GLY A 231 -18.32 -20.62 -5.75
CA GLY A 231 -19.25 -19.67 -6.36
C GLY A 231 -18.72 -19.09 -7.67
N VAL A 232 -17.45 -18.69 -7.71
CA VAL A 232 -16.77 -18.19 -8.91
C VAL A 232 -16.68 -19.32 -9.96
N ARG A 233 -16.28 -20.50 -9.57
CA ARG A 233 -16.14 -21.67 -10.47
C ARG A 233 -17.45 -22.05 -11.14
N ARG A 234 -18.54 -22.17 -10.37
CA ARG A 234 -19.88 -22.48 -10.89
C ARG A 234 -20.43 -21.37 -11.80
N HIS A 235 -20.19 -20.11 -11.46
CA HIS A 235 -20.62 -19.01 -12.29
C HIS A 235 -19.85 -18.95 -13.61
N ALA A 236 -18.54 -19.18 -13.59
CA ALA A 236 -17.74 -19.28 -14.80
C ALA A 236 -18.26 -20.40 -15.73
N ALA A 237 -18.60 -21.56 -15.20
CA ALA A 237 -19.18 -22.66 -15.97
C ALA A 237 -20.53 -22.26 -16.58
N ARG A 238 -21.42 -21.59 -15.85
CA ARG A 238 -22.71 -21.09 -16.37
C ARG A 238 -22.53 -20.09 -17.50
N LEU A 239 -21.62 -19.10 -17.32
CA LEU A 239 -21.32 -18.12 -18.38
C LEU A 239 -20.75 -18.78 -19.62
N LEU A 240 -19.88 -19.77 -19.44
CA LEU A 240 -19.30 -20.55 -20.54
C LEU A 240 -20.42 -21.25 -21.33
N SER A 241 -21.29 -22.00 -20.66
CA SER A 241 -22.43 -22.68 -21.29
C SER A 241 -23.38 -21.71 -22.01
N ALA A 242 -23.69 -20.56 -21.38
CA ALA A 242 -24.56 -19.56 -22.00
C ALA A 242 -23.94 -18.95 -23.28
N ARG A 243 -22.61 -18.75 -23.32
CA ARG A 243 -21.92 -18.15 -24.47
C ARG A 243 -21.60 -19.18 -25.57
N THR A 244 -21.51 -20.46 -25.24
CA THR A 244 -21.24 -21.52 -26.22
C THR A 244 -22.51 -22.19 -26.69
N GLY A 245 -23.55 -22.35 -25.84
CA GLY A 245 -24.82 -22.99 -26.17
C GLY A 245 -25.76 -22.14 -27.05
N GLY A 246 -25.50 -20.85 -27.22
CA GLY A 246 -26.25 -19.98 -28.14
C GLY A 246 -25.73 -19.96 -29.59
N ARG A 247 -24.84 -20.87 -29.95
CA ARG A 247 -24.27 -21.05 -31.30
C ARG A 247 -24.78 -22.32 -32.01
N GLY A 248 -25.95 -22.79 -31.64
CA GLY A 248 -26.65 -23.88 -32.35
C GLY A 248 -27.89 -23.36 -33.07
#